data_cbbb3072631988e436d854d8d9de1a79
#
_entry.id   cbbb3072631988e436d854d8d9de1a79
#
_cell.length_a   1.000
_cell.length_b   1.000
_cell.length_c   1.000
_cell.angle_alpha   90.00
_cell.angle_beta   90.00
_cell.angle_gamma   90.00
#
_symmetry.space_group_name_H-M   'P 1'
#
loop_
_entity.id
_entity.type
_entity.pdbx_description
1 polymer ?
#
loop_
_entity_poly.entity_id
_entity_poly.type
_entity_poly.pdbx_seq_one_letter_code
_entity_poly.pdbx_strand_id
1 'polypeptide(L)'
;MTHPQITGEAKPPHTPAPQLVLRFSGTRRGARLARQLAVQQFTEWTGLPHDSDPARTVALVTAELAANAVRHGSLPGRDFRLALLLLPDALRIEVTDTRPERRPEPASTAPQSLDAPSGRGLLLVEAYTERWGWERRDAYTKTVWGEVALPSPS
;
A
#
# COMPACT_ATOMS: atom_id res chain seq x y z
N MET A 1 -14.54 19.75 -39.48
CA MET A 1 -14.44 19.49 -38.69
C MET A 1 -14.11 19.11 -37.96
N THR A 2 -13.92 19.02 -38.11
CA THR A 2 -13.59 18.58 -37.18
C THR A 2 -13.31 18.29 -36.42
N HIS A 3 -13.21 17.80 -36.10
CA HIS A 3 -12.92 17.40 -35.11
C HIS A 3 -12.51 17.17 -34.40
N PRO A 4 -12.48 17.36 -34.68
CA PRO A 4 -12.07 16.98 -33.73
C PRO A 4 -11.79 16.59 -33.21
N GLN A 5 -11.86 16.28 -33.19
CA GLN A 5 -11.69 15.79 -32.50
C GLN A 5 -11.28 15.37 -31.98
N ILE A 6 -11.27 15.15 -32.43
CA ILE A 6 -11.12 14.59 -31.82
C ILE A 6 -10.56 14.52 -31.23
N THR A 7 -10.44 14.63 -31.46
CA THR A 7 -9.97 14.39 -30.72
C THR A 7 -9.60 14.29 -29.98
N GLY A 8 -9.56 14.50 -29.89
CA GLY A 8 -9.20 14.25 -29.03
C GLY A 8 -8.92 13.65 -28.60
N GLU A 9 -8.96 13.42 -28.97
CA GLU A 9 -8.82 12.79 -28.63
C GLU A 9 -8.24 12.25 -28.52
N ALA A 10 -7.98 12.97 -29.20
CA ALA A 10 -7.52 11.65 -29.18
C ALA A 10 -6.60 11.32 -28.12
N LYS A 11 -7.12 11.41 -27.13
CA LYS A 11 -6.56 10.81 -26.03
C LYS A 11 -6.43 9.35 -26.31
N PRO A 12 -5.25 8.77 -26.27
CA PRO A 12 -5.17 7.35 -26.44
C PRO A 12 -6.07 6.69 -25.41
N PRO A 13 -6.68 5.59 -25.73
CA PRO A 13 -7.41 4.86 -24.71
C PRO A 13 -6.49 4.69 -23.53
N HIS A 14 -6.99 5.03 -22.38
CA HIS A 14 -6.20 4.85 -21.19
C HIS A 14 -5.92 3.40 -21.01
N THR A 15 -4.66 3.04 -21.13
CA THR A 15 -4.23 1.77 -20.60
C THR A 15 -4.20 1.99 -19.09
N PRO A 16 -5.06 1.33 -18.34
CA PRO A 16 -5.02 1.50 -16.91
C PRO A 16 -3.64 1.13 -16.39
N ALA A 17 -3.17 1.83 -15.39
CA ALA A 17 -1.95 1.45 -14.72
C ALA A 17 -2.11 0.01 -14.23
N PRO A 18 -1.05 -0.79 -14.27
CA PRO A 18 -1.13 -2.14 -13.72
C PRO A 18 -1.55 -2.10 -12.27
N GLN A 19 -2.48 -2.96 -11.91
CA GLN A 19 -2.94 -3.00 -10.53
C GLN A 19 -3.32 -4.42 -10.15
N LEU A 20 -3.25 -4.69 -8.86
CA LEU A 20 -3.64 -5.97 -8.29
C LEU A 20 -4.37 -5.70 -6.99
N VAL A 21 -5.51 -6.34 -6.79
CA VAL A 21 -6.27 -6.20 -5.56
C VAL A 21 -6.60 -7.59 -5.06
N LEU A 22 -6.22 -7.89 -3.82
CA LEU A 22 -6.49 -9.20 -3.21
C LEU A 22 -6.84 -9.03 -1.73
N ARG A 23 -7.57 -9.99 -1.21
CA ARG A 23 -7.92 -10.06 0.20
C ARG A 23 -7.07 -11.10 0.89
N PHE A 24 -6.72 -10.79 2.13
CA PHE A 24 -5.93 -11.69 2.97
C PHE A 24 -6.58 -11.77 4.33
N SER A 25 -6.42 -12.91 4.99
CA SER A 25 -6.94 -13.05 6.34
C SER A 25 -6.26 -12.04 7.27
N GLY A 26 -7.01 -11.55 8.25
CA GLY A 26 -6.49 -10.60 9.23
C GLY A 26 -5.65 -11.27 10.30
N THR A 27 -4.67 -12.05 9.88
CA THR A 27 -3.80 -12.83 10.75
C THR A 27 -2.35 -12.55 10.37
N ARG A 28 -1.43 -12.99 11.24
CA ARG A 28 -0.01 -12.89 10.91
C ARG A 28 0.32 -13.61 9.62
N ARG A 29 -0.31 -14.75 9.39
CA ARG A 29 -0.09 -15.49 8.16
C ARG A 29 -0.58 -14.69 6.96
N GLY A 30 -1.75 -14.08 7.08
CA GLY A 30 -2.27 -13.24 6.00
C GLY A 30 -1.34 -12.09 5.70
N ALA A 31 -0.80 -11.45 6.73
CA ALA A 31 0.13 -10.34 6.53
C ALA A 31 1.40 -10.81 5.85
N ARG A 32 1.91 -11.98 6.22
CA ARG A 32 3.12 -12.52 5.59
C ARG A 32 2.88 -12.85 4.13
N LEU A 33 1.73 -13.42 3.82
CA LEU A 33 1.39 -13.73 2.43
C LEU A 33 1.25 -12.46 1.61
N ALA A 34 0.65 -11.42 2.18
CA ALA A 34 0.51 -10.14 1.49
C ALA A 34 1.89 -9.57 1.15
N ARG A 35 2.83 -9.63 2.09
CA ARG A 35 4.18 -9.14 1.85
C ARG A 35 4.85 -9.92 0.72
N GLN A 36 4.74 -11.24 0.76
CA GLN A 36 5.37 -12.08 -0.27
C GLN A 36 4.78 -11.79 -1.65
N LEU A 37 3.47 -11.66 -1.71
CA LEU A 37 2.81 -11.40 -2.97
C LEU A 37 3.16 -10.03 -3.52
N ALA A 38 3.26 -9.03 -2.64
CA ALA A 38 3.60 -7.68 -3.09
C ALA A 38 4.98 -7.67 -3.73
N VAL A 39 5.95 -8.36 -3.14
CA VAL A 39 7.30 -8.43 -3.71
C VAL A 39 7.27 -9.17 -5.04
N GLN A 40 6.58 -10.30 -5.09
CA GLN A 40 6.49 -11.07 -6.32
C GLN A 40 5.88 -10.26 -7.45
N GLN A 41 4.79 -9.57 -7.18
CA GLN A 41 4.14 -8.75 -8.20
C GLN A 41 5.03 -7.59 -8.62
N PHE A 42 5.70 -6.98 -7.66
CA PHE A 42 6.63 -5.89 -7.96
C PHE A 42 7.73 -6.35 -8.92
N THR A 43 8.32 -7.52 -8.65
CA THR A 43 9.39 -8.03 -9.52
C THR A 43 8.86 -8.37 -10.91
N GLU A 44 7.63 -8.87 -10.99
CA GLU A 44 7.04 -9.15 -12.30
C GLU A 44 6.82 -7.87 -13.10
N TRP A 45 6.30 -6.85 -12.46
CA TRP A 45 5.98 -5.61 -13.16
C TRP A 45 7.20 -4.80 -13.53
N THR A 46 8.25 -4.84 -12.71
CA THR A 46 9.40 -3.96 -12.91
C THR A 46 10.62 -4.66 -13.48
N GLY A 47 10.69 -5.98 -13.36
CA GLY A 47 11.89 -6.70 -13.74
C GLY A 47 13.02 -6.59 -12.74
N LEU A 48 12.82 -5.86 -11.65
CA LEU A 48 13.85 -5.71 -10.62
C LEU A 48 13.93 -6.98 -9.79
N PRO A 49 15.13 -7.38 -9.36
CA PRO A 49 15.28 -8.59 -8.56
C PRO A 49 14.59 -8.45 -7.19
N HIS A 50 14.19 -9.59 -6.64
CA HIS A 50 13.52 -9.59 -5.35
C HIS A 50 14.44 -9.15 -4.20
N ASP A 51 15.75 -9.17 -4.40
CA ASP A 51 16.70 -8.70 -3.40
C ASP A 51 17.23 -7.30 -3.72
N SER A 52 16.63 -6.60 -4.67
CA SER A 52 16.97 -5.20 -4.92
C SER A 52 16.49 -4.32 -3.77
N ASP A 53 17.09 -3.16 -3.64
CA ASP A 53 16.67 -2.22 -2.60
C ASP A 53 15.20 -1.83 -2.72
N PRO A 54 14.68 -1.49 -3.92
CA PRO A 54 13.24 -1.19 -4.01
C PRO A 54 12.36 -2.37 -3.61
N ALA A 55 12.74 -3.60 -3.98
CA ALA A 55 11.93 -4.76 -3.60
C ALA A 55 11.93 -4.97 -2.10
N ARG A 56 13.07 -4.75 -1.44
CA ARG A 56 13.13 -4.84 0.02
C ARG A 56 12.27 -3.77 0.68
N THR A 57 12.26 -2.58 0.09
CA THR A 57 11.40 -1.50 0.60
C THR A 57 9.94 -1.86 0.44
N VAL A 58 9.55 -2.43 -0.71
CA VAL A 58 8.19 -2.90 -0.91
C VAL A 58 7.81 -3.94 0.15
N ALA A 59 8.71 -4.88 0.43
CA ALA A 59 8.46 -5.88 1.46
C ALA A 59 8.24 -5.25 2.82
N LEU A 60 9.09 -4.31 3.19
CA LEU A 60 9.00 -3.64 4.48
C LEU A 60 7.72 -2.84 4.62
N VAL A 61 7.41 -2.03 3.64
CA VAL A 61 6.23 -1.18 3.69
C VAL A 61 4.96 -2.03 3.73
N THR A 62 4.88 -3.05 2.87
CA THR A 62 3.72 -3.94 2.88
C THR A 62 3.57 -4.63 4.22
N ALA A 63 4.66 -5.13 4.78
CA ALA A 63 4.61 -5.81 6.05
C ALA A 63 4.09 -4.91 7.16
N GLU A 64 4.54 -3.64 7.18
CA GLU A 64 4.12 -2.73 8.24
C GLU A 64 2.66 -2.32 8.09
N LEU A 65 2.22 -2.05 6.87
CA LEU A 65 0.82 -1.71 6.65
C LEU A 65 -0.10 -2.88 6.96
N ALA A 66 0.29 -4.09 6.56
CA ALA A 66 -0.51 -5.28 6.84
C ALA A 66 -0.53 -5.59 8.33
N ALA A 67 0.62 -5.48 9.01
CA ALA A 67 0.67 -5.71 10.43
C ALA A 67 -0.20 -4.73 11.20
N ASN A 68 -0.21 -3.48 10.74
CA ASN A 68 -1.06 -2.46 11.35
C ASN A 68 -2.54 -2.83 11.20
N ALA A 69 -2.94 -3.32 10.03
CA ALA A 69 -4.32 -3.75 9.82
C ALA A 69 -4.68 -4.94 10.71
N VAL A 70 -3.77 -5.90 10.82
CA VAL A 70 -4.04 -7.09 11.64
C VAL A 70 -4.18 -6.74 13.11
N ARG A 71 -3.33 -5.86 13.62
CA ARG A 71 -3.32 -5.53 15.04
C ARG A 71 -4.43 -4.60 15.46
N HIS A 72 -4.66 -3.58 14.65
CA HIS A 72 -5.47 -2.44 15.08
C HIS A 72 -6.64 -2.16 14.19
N GLY A 73 -6.62 -2.64 12.97
CA GLY A 73 -7.59 -2.24 11.98
C GLY A 73 -8.66 -3.25 11.68
N SER A 74 -8.45 -4.51 11.99
CA SER A 74 -9.38 -5.56 11.58
C SER A 74 -10.04 -6.18 12.79
N LEU A 75 -11.33 -6.46 12.66
CA LEU A 75 -12.04 -7.27 13.63
C LEU A 75 -11.65 -8.72 13.48
N PRO A 76 -11.73 -9.51 14.56
CA PRO A 76 -11.43 -10.94 14.43
C PRO A 76 -12.26 -11.58 13.33
N GLY A 77 -11.63 -12.39 12.52
CA GLY A 77 -12.28 -13.07 11.43
C GLY A 77 -12.52 -12.24 10.20
N ARG A 78 -12.10 -10.97 10.19
CA ARG A 78 -12.24 -10.13 9.02
C ARG A 78 -10.95 -10.09 8.23
N ASP A 79 -11.09 -9.94 6.93
CA ASP A 79 -9.96 -9.82 6.02
C ASP A 79 -9.54 -8.37 5.90
N PHE A 80 -8.31 -8.16 5.46
CA PHE A 80 -7.91 -6.87 4.95
C PHE A 80 -7.69 -6.98 3.45
N ARG A 81 -7.71 -5.86 2.76
CA ARG A 81 -7.52 -5.81 1.33
C ARG A 81 -6.21 -5.12 1.02
N LEU A 82 -5.43 -5.76 0.14
CA LEU A 82 -4.19 -5.19 -0.37
C LEU A 82 -4.42 -4.77 -1.80
N ALA A 83 -4.06 -3.53 -2.12
CA ALA A 83 -4.06 -3.06 -3.49
C ALA A 83 -2.67 -2.56 -3.84
N LEU A 84 -2.19 -2.98 -5.00
CA LEU A 84 -0.92 -2.52 -5.54
C LEU A 84 -1.20 -1.81 -6.85
N LEU A 85 -0.66 -0.61 -7.00
CA LEU A 85 -0.82 0.17 -8.22
C LEU A 85 0.55 0.62 -8.69
N LEU A 86 0.88 0.27 -9.91
CA LEU A 86 2.16 0.68 -10.48
C LEU A 86 1.99 2.02 -11.17
N LEU A 87 2.59 3.05 -10.57
CA LEU A 87 2.59 4.39 -11.10
C LEU A 87 3.86 4.61 -11.92
N PRO A 88 3.96 5.69 -12.69
CA PRO A 88 5.17 5.90 -13.49
C PRO A 88 6.45 5.96 -12.68
N ASP A 89 6.39 6.49 -11.47
CA ASP A 89 7.60 6.71 -10.65
C ASP A 89 7.53 6.04 -9.29
N ALA A 90 6.51 5.24 -9.03
CA ALA A 90 6.35 4.65 -7.70
C ALA A 90 5.46 3.43 -7.76
N LEU A 91 5.60 2.57 -6.77
CA LEU A 91 4.58 1.56 -6.49
C LEU A 91 3.75 2.05 -5.31
N ARG A 92 2.46 2.18 -5.51
CA ARG A 92 1.55 2.54 -4.44
C ARG A 92 0.98 1.29 -3.82
N ILE A 93 1.11 1.19 -2.51
CA ILE A 93 0.65 0.05 -1.72
C ILE A 93 -0.46 0.55 -0.82
N GLU A 94 -1.63 -0.06 -0.90
CA GLU A 94 -2.78 0.32 -0.09
C GLU A 94 -3.28 -0.88 0.69
N VAL A 95 -3.54 -0.67 1.96
CA VAL A 95 -4.14 -1.70 2.81
C VAL A 95 -5.41 -1.13 3.40
N THR A 96 -6.52 -1.81 3.17
CA THR A 96 -7.84 -1.37 3.64
C THR A 96 -8.35 -2.35 4.69
N ASP A 97 -8.75 -1.83 5.84
CA ASP A 97 -9.29 -2.63 6.91
C ASP A 97 -10.68 -2.12 7.30
N THR A 98 -11.31 -2.78 8.26
CA THR A 98 -12.70 -2.53 8.63
C THR A 98 -12.87 -1.77 9.92
N ARG A 99 -11.84 -1.09 10.41
CA ARG A 99 -11.91 -0.33 11.65
C ARG A 99 -11.58 1.13 11.41
N PRO A 100 -12.47 1.89 10.76
CA PRO A 100 -12.17 3.28 10.42
C PRO A 100 -12.00 4.17 11.64
N GLU A 101 -12.56 3.78 12.78
CA GLU A 101 -12.42 4.56 13.99
C GLU A 101 -11.01 4.50 14.57
N ARG A 102 -10.17 3.56 14.09
CA ARG A 102 -8.80 3.48 14.56
C ARG A 102 -7.89 4.14 13.56
N ARG A 103 -7.46 5.32 13.91
CA ARG A 103 -6.54 6.05 13.05
C ARG A 103 -5.16 5.46 13.12
N PRO A 104 -4.44 5.41 12.00
CA PRO A 104 -3.00 5.18 12.08
C PRO A 104 -2.36 6.38 12.75
N GLU A 105 -1.47 6.12 13.71
CA GLU A 105 -0.81 7.19 14.44
C GLU A 105 0.68 7.11 14.24
N PRO A 106 1.30 8.17 13.74
CA PRO A 106 2.74 8.23 13.73
C PRO A 106 3.27 8.16 15.15
N ALA A 107 4.42 7.54 15.31
CA ALA A 107 4.99 7.33 16.63
C ALA A 107 5.20 8.63 17.40
N SER A 108 5.32 9.74 16.69
CA SER A 108 5.63 11.03 17.31
C SER A 108 4.42 11.77 17.82
N THR A 109 3.20 11.29 17.62
CA THR A 109 2.03 12.14 17.84
C THR A 109 1.34 11.94 19.16
N ALA A 110 1.62 10.89 19.88
CA ALA A 110 0.90 10.65 21.13
C ALA A 110 1.71 9.77 22.04
N PRO A 111 1.47 9.92 23.35
CA PRO A 111 2.02 8.94 24.26
C PRO A 111 1.46 7.60 23.85
N GLN A 112 2.35 6.74 23.47
CA GLN A 112 1.97 5.43 23.05
C GLN A 112 1.75 4.55 24.23
N SER A 113 0.76 3.71 24.17
CA SER A 113 0.79 2.60 25.07
C SER A 113 2.07 1.84 24.77
N LEU A 114 2.67 1.33 25.82
CA LEU A 114 4.00 0.75 25.74
C LEU A 114 4.06 -0.42 24.76
N ASP A 115 2.93 -1.00 24.46
CA ASP A 115 2.85 -2.14 23.58
C ASP A 115 2.35 -1.77 22.19
N ALA A 116 2.44 -0.51 21.79
CA ALA A 116 1.94 -0.09 20.49
C ALA A 116 3.05 -0.13 19.45
N PRO A 117 3.40 -1.30 18.95
CA PRO A 117 4.39 -1.38 17.88
C PRO A 117 3.89 -0.76 16.59
N SER A 118 2.58 -0.54 16.47
CA SER A 118 2.02 0.12 15.31
C SER A 118 2.57 1.53 15.10
N GLY A 119 2.85 2.25 16.18
CA GLY A 119 3.47 3.56 16.04
C GLY A 119 4.85 3.47 15.42
N ARG A 120 5.61 2.46 15.79
CA ARG A 120 6.91 2.23 15.21
C ARG A 120 6.80 1.82 13.74
N GLY A 121 5.81 1.00 13.41
CA GLY A 121 5.60 0.58 12.04
C GLY A 121 5.31 1.74 11.12
N LEU A 122 4.46 2.67 11.55
CA LEU A 122 4.17 3.83 10.73
C LEU A 122 5.37 4.76 10.61
N LEU A 123 6.22 4.82 11.61
CA LEU A 123 7.47 5.56 11.50
C LEU A 123 8.35 4.97 10.40
N LEU A 124 8.40 3.65 10.29
CA LEU A 124 9.14 2.99 9.22
C LEU A 124 8.52 3.29 7.87
N VAL A 125 7.20 3.24 7.77
CA VAL A 125 6.52 3.59 6.53
C VAL A 125 6.89 5.00 6.10
N GLU A 126 6.82 5.94 7.02
CA GLU A 126 7.19 7.32 6.72
C GLU A 126 8.62 7.42 6.23
N ALA A 127 9.54 6.69 6.84
CA ALA A 127 10.96 6.76 6.51
C ALA A 127 11.27 6.17 5.13
N TYR A 128 10.49 5.19 4.69
CA TYR A 128 10.82 4.44 3.47
C TYR A 128 9.88 4.69 2.31
N THR A 129 8.98 5.67 2.42
CA THR A 129 8.08 6.02 1.32
C THR A 129 8.31 7.45 0.90
N GLU A 130 8.01 7.73 -0.37
CA GLU A 130 8.00 9.10 -0.88
C GLU A 130 6.83 9.87 -0.29
N ARG A 131 5.70 9.20 -0.17
CA ARG A 131 4.48 9.76 0.38
C ARG A 131 3.74 8.63 1.07
N TRP A 132 2.99 8.98 2.09
CA TRP A 132 2.10 8.02 2.73
C TRP A 132 0.94 8.78 3.35
N GLY A 133 -0.14 8.08 3.65
CA GLY A 133 -1.28 8.71 4.28
C GLY A 133 -2.33 7.68 4.60
N TRP A 134 -3.48 8.19 4.99
CA TRP A 134 -4.63 7.32 5.26
C TRP A 134 -5.89 8.10 5.01
N GLU A 135 -6.96 7.37 4.75
CA GLU A 135 -8.26 8.00 4.57
C GLU A 135 -9.36 7.03 4.97
N ARG A 136 -10.46 7.60 5.43
CA ARG A 136 -11.66 6.82 5.66
C ARG A 136 -12.37 6.66 4.33
N ARG A 137 -12.63 5.42 3.96
CA ARG A 137 -13.32 5.13 2.70
C ARG A 137 -14.81 5.27 2.85
N ASP A 138 -15.34 4.71 3.95
CA ASP A 138 -16.76 4.80 4.27
C ASP A 138 -16.90 4.61 5.76
N ALA A 139 -18.12 4.36 6.24
CA ALA A 139 -18.38 4.26 7.67
C ALA A 139 -17.61 3.12 8.33
N TYR A 140 -17.15 2.14 7.55
CA TYR A 140 -16.61 0.92 8.12
C TYR A 140 -15.21 0.58 7.64
N THR A 141 -14.63 1.34 6.74
CA THR A 141 -13.34 1.01 6.18
C THR A 141 -12.39 2.19 6.17
N LYS A 142 -11.12 1.86 6.35
CA LYS A 142 -10.03 2.82 6.37
C LYS A 142 -8.93 2.26 5.49
N THR A 143 -8.33 3.11 4.67
CA THR A 143 -7.18 2.74 3.85
C THR A 143 -5.95 3.49 4.33
N VAL A 144 -4.88 2.75 4.57
CA VAL A 144 -3.55 3.32 4.80
C VAL A 144 -2.71 2.98 3.60
N TRP A 145 -1.94 3.94 3.11
CA TRP A 145 -1.20 3.73 1.86
C TRP A 145 0.18 4.34 1.94
N GLY A 146 1.08 3.84 1.10
CA GLY A 146 2.41 4.40 0.95
C GLY A 146 2.88 4.22 -0.49
N GLU A 147 3.73 5.13 -0.94
CA GLU A 147 4.29 5.08 -2.29
C GLU A 147 5.80 4.88 -2.20
N VAL A 148 6.26 3.80 -2.77
CA VAL A 148 7.67 3.43 -2.79
C VAL A 148 8.27 3.88 -4.11
N ALA A 149 9.30 4.69 -4.05
CA ALA A 149 9.92 5.25 -5.25
C ALA A 149 10.53 4.14 -6.10
N LEU A 150 10.36 4.26 -7.41
CA LEU A 150 11.05 3.40 -8.36
C LEU A 150 12.36 4.06 -8.75
N PRO A 151 13.39 3.26 -9.07
CA PRO A 151 14.62 3.87 -9.55
C PRO A 151 14.37 4.56 -10.88
N SER A 152 15.05 5.68 -11.07
CA SER A 152 14.95 6.40 -12.32
C SER A 152 15.55 5.56 -13.42
N PRO A 153 14.94 5.57 -14.63
CA PRO A 153 15.59 4.92 -15.76
C PRO A 153 16.90 5.65 -16.05
N SER A 154 17.93 4.89 -16.28
CA SER A 154 19.24 5.45 -16.61
C SER A 154 19.44 5.59 -18.09
#